data_94b840d9156fcebcb91f68e28f0272ff
#
_entry.id   94b840d9156fcebcb91f68e28f0272ff
#
_cell.length_a   1.000
_cell.length_b   1.000
_cell.length_c   1.000
_cell.angle_alpha   90.00
_cell.angle_beta   90.00
_cell.angle_gamma   90.00
#
_symmetry.space_group_name_H-M   'P 1'
#
loop_
_entity.id
_entity.type
_entity.pdbx_description
1 polymer ?
#
loop_
_entity_poly.entity_id
_entity_poly.type
_entity_poly.pdbx_seq_one_letter_code
_entity_poly.pdbx_strand_id
1 'polypeptide(L)'
;MCSDGSEYSFYSRDGDSDVAVLFFNGGGACWNDFTCTVENSSSTGAYWQNPTGWGGILDLDNRNNPLIDASMVFVPYCTGDVHMGNATLSYGDNVMHHRGYPNAMSAFDYFISSHPNASTYYVLGSSGGAIAAGFYAGSLSEEIPEANIFVFHDSTGGVTSTGTTDLYPAWGLNNTSFTWLDGLTYNGSSLDWNDMTSAHLDIFLNMYDPDITYGRFDSAQDETMKYFNGLLNNPPEDYNWRLRNSELHIESEGVEMSGWIESGDNHGILFSSWFYQLEDESVSFSDWFTSWLNGEMPEDVWCTDC
;
A
#
# COMPACT_ATOMS: atom_id res chain seq x y z
N MET A 1 6.02 0.33 18.44
CA MET A 1 6.55 1.64 18.89
C MET A 1 6.58 2.56 17.69
N CYS A 2 6.08 3.79 17.82
CA CYS A 2 6.13 4.80 16.77
C CYS A 2 7.52 5.47 16.67
N SER A 3 7.74 6.27 15.63
CA SER A 3 9.05 6.88 15.37
C SER A 3 9.50 7.86 16.45
N ASP A 4 8.55 8.49 17.15
CA ASP A 4 8.79 9.39 18.29
C ASP A 4 9.02 8.65 19.64
N GLY A 5 8.99 7.30 19.62
CA GLY A 5 9.12 6.46 20.82
C GLY A 5 7.81 6.18 21.55
N SER A 6 6.67 6.73 21.09
CA SER A 6 5.36 6.46 21.68
C SER A 6 4.92 5.00 21.42
N GLU A 7 3.93 4.55 22.21
CA GLU A 7 3.38 3.20 22.10
C GLU A 7 2.62 3.03 20.77
N TYR A 8 2.80 1.88 20.14
CA TYR A 8 2.06 1.47 18.95
C TYR A 8 0.90 0.55 19.32
N SER A 9 -0.21 0.72 18.61
CA SER A 9 -1.35 -0.19 18.65
C SER A 9 -1.97 -0.29 17.26
N PHE A 10 -2.65 -1.39 16.97
CA PHE A 10 -3.48 -1.57 15.78
C PHE A 10 -4.95 -1.76 16.20
N TYR A 11 -5.85 -1.72 15.24
CA TYR A 11 -7.28 -1.88 15.46
C TYR A 11 -7.79 -3.14 14.78
N SER A 12 -8.71 -3.85 15.42
CA SER A 12 -9.37 -5.00 14.84
C SER A 12 -10.86 -4.92 15.00
N ARG A 13 -11.57 -5.50 14.05
CA ARG A 13 -13.01 -5.65 14.02
C ARG A 13 -13.34 -7.03 13.51
N ASP A 14 -14.20 -7.74 14.25
CA ASP A 14 -14.81 -8.98 13.77
C ASP A 14 -16.01 -8.65 12.89
N GLY A 15 -16.14 -9.31 11.77
CA GLY A 15 -17.27 -9.23 10.85
C GLY A 15 -18.10 -10.53 10.88
N ASP A 16 -19.25 -10.48 10.21
CA ASP A 16 -20.17 -11.62 10.12
C ASP A 16 -19.90 -12.53 8.90
N SER A 17 -19.06 -12.08 7.96
CA SER A 17 -18.65 -12.87 6.78
C SER A 17 -17.35 -13.65 7.05
N ASP A 18 -17.04 -14.59 6.15
CA ASP A 18 -15.79 -15.35 6.13
C ASP A 18 -14.68 -14.65 5.32
N VAL A 19 -14.80 -13.33 5.16
CA VAL A 19 -13.86 -12.45 4.48
C VAL A 19 -13.00 -11.72 5.51
N ALA A 20 -11.68 -11.67 5.29
CA ALA A 20 -10.75 -10.98 6.15
C ALA A 20 -9.97 -9.90 5.38
N VAL A 21 -9.86 -8.72 5.99
CA VAL A 21 -9.18 -7.55 5.43
C VAL A 21 -8.01 -7.15 6.31
N LEU A 22 -6.83 -7.05 5.72
CA LEU A 22 -5.67 -6.42 6.33
C LEU A 22 -5.43 -5.08 5.63
N PHE A 23 -5.66 -3.97 6.32
CA PHE A 23 -5.58 -2.64 5.76
C PHE A 23 -4.39 -1.87 6.32
N PHE A 24 -3.46 -1.48 5.45
CA PHE A 24 -2.31 -0.65 5.78
C PHE A 24 -2.57 0.82 5.51
N ASN A 25 -2.52 1.63 6.56
CA ASN A 25 -2.71 3.08 6.41
C ASN A 25 -1.45 3.76 5.88
N GLY A 26 -1.64 4.86 5.15
CA GLY A 26 -0.57 5.74 4.71
C GLY A 26 -0.16 6.77 5.75
N GLY A 27 0.76 7.63 5.38
CA GLY A 27 1.25 8.72 6.24
C GLY A 27 2.61 9.27 5.83
N GLY A 28 2.94 9.24 4.53
CA GLY A 28 4.19 9.71 3.99
C GLY A 28 5.38 8.77 4.24
N ALA A 29 6.58 9.29 4.08
CA ALA A 29 7.83 8.57 4.32
C ALA A 29 8.98 9.56 4.56
N CYS A 30 9.99 9.14 5.30
CA CYS A 30 11.21 9.93 5.44
C CYS A 30 12.45 9.03 5.60
N TRP A 31 13.63 9.49 5.13
CA TRP A 31 14.85 8.65 5.11
C TRP A 31 16.16 9.42 5.25
N ASN A 32 16.10 10.74 5.42
CA ASN A 32 17.29 11.59 5.60
C ASN A 32 16.95 12.81 6.45
N ASP A 33 17.98 13.61 6.79
CA ASP A 33 17.80 14.82 7.61
C ASP A 33 16.75 15.78 7.03
N PHE A 34 16.72 15.95 5.71
CA PHE A 34 15.79 16.86 5.07
C PHE A 34 14.34 16.36 5.23
N THR A 35 14.06 15.11 4.84
CA THR A 35 12.71 14.54 4.83
C THR A 35 12.19 14.28 6.26
N CYS A 36 13.05 13.93 7.22
CA CYS A 36 12.64 13.57 8.57
C CYS A 36 12.60 14.75 9.56
N THR A 37 13.25 15.88 9.24
CA THR A 37 13.31 17.02 10.18
C THR A 37 12.81 18.33 9.58
N VAL A 38 13.19 18.66 8.35
CA VAL A 38 12.86 19.95 7.72
C VAL A 38 11.47 19.91 7.13
N GLU A 39 11.21 18.94 6.26
CA GLU A 39 9.91 18.80 5.59
C GLU A 39 8.88 18.10 6.47
N ASN A 40 9.32 17.28 7.45
CA ASN A 40 8.43 16.47 8.28
C ASN A 40 7.44 15.67 7.41
N SER A 41 7.98 14.97 6.40
CA SER A 41 7.21 14.35 5.32
C SER A 41 6.56 13.01 5.73
N SER A 42 6.49 12.71 7.03
CA SER A 42 5.89 11.46 7.52
C SER A 42 5.18 11.61 8.86
N SER A 43 4.19 10.76 9.07
CA SER A 43 3.54 10.61 10.39
C SER A 43 4.49 9.94 11.37
N THR A 44 4.67 10.55 12.55
CA THR A 44 5.65 10.13 13.56
C THR A 44 5.04 9.59 14.85
N GLY A 45 3.75 9.83 15.10
CA GLY A 45 3.05 9.38 16.30
C GLY A 45 1.75 8.65 15.99
N ALA A 46 1.35 7.73 16.86
CA ALA A 46 0.13 6.93 16.73
C ALA A 46 -1.18 7.74 16.82
N TYR A 47 -1.07 8.96 17.27
CA TYR A 47 -2.20 9.83 17.64
C TYR A 47 -3.21 10.07 16.50
N TRP A 48 -2.78 10.07 15.24
CA TRP A 48 -3.58 10.48 14.09
C TRP A 48 -4.36 9.34 13.42
N GLN A 49 -4.27 8.10 13.90
CA GLN A 49 -4.60 6.95 13.08
C GLN A 49 -5.70 6.07 13.64
N ASN A 50 -6.62 6.64 14.41
CA ASN A 50 -7.86 5.96 14.74
C ASN A 50 -8.81 6.02 13.53
N PRO A 51 -9.22 4.89 12.93
CA PRO A 51 -10.06 4.86 11.73
C PRO A 51 -11.53 5.26 12.00
N THR A 52 -11.91 5.49 13.25
CA THR A 52 -13.28 5.85 13.61
C THR A 52 -13.70 7.17 12.96
N GLY A 53 -14.75 7.13 12.16
CA GLY A 53 -15.30 8.31 11.48
C GLY A 53 -14.61 8.65 10.15
N TRP A 54 -13.76 7.75 9.65
CA TRP A 54 -13.22 7.86 8.29
C TRP A 54 -14.28 7.41 7.26
N GLY A 55 -14.08 7.80 6.00
CA GLY A 55 -14.97 7.46 4.91
C GLY A 55 -14.62 6.14 4.19
N GLY A 56 -15.14 5.99 2.98
CA GLY A 56 -14.84 4.86 2.11
C GLY A 56 -15.17 3.51 2.75
N ILE A 57 -14.28 2.54 2.60
CA ILE A 57 -14.45 1.19 3.19
C ILE A 57 -14.31 1.15 4.72
N LEU A 58 -13.86 2.25 5.34
CA LEU A 58 -13.76 2.38 6.79
C LEU A 58 -15.03 3.00 7.41
N ASP A 59 -15.98 3.48 6.61
CA ASP A 59 -17.28 3.97 7.07
C ASP A 59 -18.23 2.79 7.34
N LEU A 60 -18.31 2.41 8.61
CA LEU A 60 -19.15 1.29 9.07
C LEU A 60 -20.63 1.66 9.25
N ASP A 61 -20.96 2.94 9.15
CA ASP A 61 -22.35 3.42 9.18
C ASP A 61 -22.97 3.43 7.78
N ASN A 62 -22.16 3.34 6.74
CA ASN A 62 -22.60 3.32 5.34
C ASN A 62 -22.94 1.90 4.89
N ARG A 63 -24.21 1.64 4.65
CA ARG A 63 -24.70 0.33 4.19
C ARG A 63 -24.28 -0.05 2.76
N ASN A 64 -23.78 0.92 1.99
CA ASN A 64 -23.21 0.67 0.67
C ASN A 64 -21.71 0.28 0.74
N ASN A 65 -21.12 0.21 1.94
CA ASN A 65 -19.76 -0.24 2.10
C ASN A 65 -19.66 -1.73 1.73
N PRO A 66 -18.91 -2.09 0.67
CA PRO A 66 -18.85 -3.48 0.22
C PRO A 66 -18.13 -4.41 1.19
N LEU A 67 -17.39 -3.86 2.16
CA LEU A 67 -16.67 -4.60 3.20
C LEU A 67 -17.29 -4.45 4.59
N ILE A 68 -18.56 -4.02 4.68
CA ILE A 68 -19.24 -3.74 5.95
C ILE A 68 -19.28 -4.97 6.88
N ASP A 69 -19.45 -6.15 6.31
CA ASP A 69 -19.55 -7.42 7.04
C ASP A 69 -18.23 -8.19 7.13
N ALA A 70 -17.14 -7.67 6.56
CA ALA A 70 -15.83 -8.30 6.61
C ALA A 70 -15.15 -8.11 7.97
N SER A 71 -14.39 -9.10 8.42
CA SER A 71 -13.44 -8.91 9.51
C SER A 71 -12.27 -8.05 9.03
N MET A 72 -11.78 -7.14 9.88
CA MET A 72 -10.71 -6.21 9.46
C MET A 72 -9.67 -6.02 10.56
N VAL A 73 -8.40 -6.04 10.16
CA VAL A 73 -7.29 -5.51 10.95
C VAL A 73 -6.77 -4.27 10.25
N PHE A 74 -6.88 -3.13 10.91
CA PHE A 74 -6.35 -1.85 10.46
C PHE A 74 -4.99 -1.60 11.10
N VAL A 75 -3.98 -1.39 10.26
CA VAL A 75 -2.57 -1.21 10.63
C VAL A 75 -2.22 0.29 10.52
N PRO A 76 -2.23 1.03 11.65
CA PRO A 76 -1.85 2.43 11.66
C PRO A 76 -0.38 2.63 11.27
N TYR A 77 -0.07 3.81 10.75
CA TYR A 77 1.26 4.16 10.30
C TYR A 77 1.85 5.33 11.09
N CYS A 78 3.00 5.14 11.73
CA CYS A 78 3.64 6.17 12.55
C CYS A 78 5.17 6.07 12.57
N THR A 79 5.78 5.47 11.53
CA THR A 79 7.19 5.10 11.57
C THR A 79 8.04 5.66 10.44
N GLY A 80 7.42 6.31 9.45
CA GLY A 80 8.10 7.00 8.36
C GLY A 80 8.82 6.08 7.36
N ASP A 81 8.49 4.78 7.30
CA ASP A 81 9.23 3.72 6.64
C ASP A 81 8.36 2.74 5.83
N VAL A 82 7.16 3.19 5.43
CA VAL A 82 6.16 2.42 4.67
C VAL A 82 5.89 1.02 5.24
N HIS A 83 5.81 0.91 6.57
CA HIS A 83 5.60 -0.33 7.35
C HIS A 83 6.71 -1.39 7.21
N MET A 84 7.88 -1.04 6.72
CA MET A 84 8.92 -2.00 6.36
C MET A 84 10.20 -1.87 7.20
N GLY A 85 10.39 -0.76 7.90
CA GLY A 85 11.64 -0.45 8.56
C GLY A 85 11.87 -1.23 9.86
N ASN A 86 13.16 -1.52 10.15
CA ASN A 86 13.60 -2.06 11.42
C ASN A 86 14.96 -1.45 11.83
N ALA A 87 14.99 -0.13 11.96
CA ALA A 87 16.17 0.64 12.34
C ALA A 87 15.85 1.70 13.41
N THR A 88 16.88 2.27 13.99
CA THR A 88 16.81 3.50 14.79
C THR A 88 17.98 4.39 14.37
N LEU A 89 17.64 5.58 13.88
CA LEU A 89 18.61 6.54 13.36
C LEU A 89 18.42 7.91 14.00
N SER A 90 19.47 8.72 13.91
CA SER A 90 19.43 10.13 14.30
C SER A 90 19.43 10.99 13.05
N TYR A 91 18.48 11.90 12.98
CA TYR A 91 18.35 12.93 11.95
C TYR A 91 18.48 14.29 12.64
N GLY A 92 19.64 14.95 12.47
CA GLY A 92 19.99 16.10 13.30
C GLY A 92 19.99 15.74 14.79
N ASP A 93 19.21 16.50 15.58
CA ASP A 93 19.02 16.27 17.02
C ASP A 93 17.89 15.27 17.36
N ASN A 94 17.15 14.78 16.36
CA ASN A 94 16.00 13.92 16.54
C ASN A 94 16.39 12.44 16.35
N VAL A 95 15.98 11.59 17.30
CA VAL A 95 16.07 10.14 17.16
C VAL A 95 14.74 9.64 16.59
N MET A 96 14.79 8.92 15.48
CA MET A 96 13.63 8.27 14.86
C MET A 96 13.74 6.75 14.93
N HIS A 97 12.64 6.15 15.29
CA HIS A 97 12.49 4.69 15.33
C HIS A 97 11.70 4.23 14.12
N HIS A 98 12.40 3.83 13.06
CA HIS A 98 11.80 3.13 11.93
C HIS A 98 11.44 1.70 12.36
N ARG A 99 10.22 1.50 12.85
CA ARG A 99 9.73 0.24 13.43
C ARG A 99 8.49 -0.26 12.71
N GLY A 100 8.33 0.10 11.45
CA GLY A 100 7.19 -0.31 10.63
C GLY A 100 7.07 -1.82 10.53
N TYR A 101 8.16 -2.52 10.24
CA TYR A 101 8.17 -3.98 10.13
C TYR A 101 7.71 -4.69 11.40
N PRO A 102 8.33 -4.52 12.59
CA PRO A 102 7.86 -5.21 13.80
C PRO A 102 6.44 -4.79 14.23
N ASN A 103 6.02 -3.56 13.96
CA ASN A 103 4.66 -3.12 14.22
C ASN A 103 3.66 -3.84 13.31
N ALA A 104 3.91 -3.84 12.00
CA ALA A 104 3.06 -4.47 11.01
C ALA A 104 3.03 -5.99 11.17
N MET A 105 4.18 -6.64 11.44
CA MET A 105 4.22 -8.08 11.75
C MET A 105 3.38 -8.44 12.97
N SER A 106 3.36 -7.61 14.01
CA SER A 106 2.48 -7.85 15.17
C SER A 106 0.99 -7.84 14.80
N ALA A 107 0.57 -6.94 13.90
CA ALA A 107 -0.80 -6.90 13.37
C ALA A 107 -1.08 -8.08 12.42
N PHE A 108 -0.10 -8.43 11.59
CA PHE A 108 -0.15 -9.56 10.65
C PHE A 108 -0.28 -10.90 11.38
N ASP A 109 0.53 -11.16 12.41
CA ASP A 109 0.45 -12.37 13.23
C ASP A 109 -0.93 -12.51 13.91
N TYR A 110 -1.46 -11.38 14.41
CA TYR A 110 -2.82 -11.34 14.94
C TYR A 110 -3.85 -11.64 13.85
N PHE A 111 -3.71 -11.03 12.68
CA PHE A 111 -4.61 -11.22 11.54
C PHE A 111 -4.72 -12.69 11.13
N ILE A 112 -3.58 -13.36 10.90
CA ILE A 112 -3.55 -14.79 10.55
C ILE A 112 -4.12 -15.65 11.67
N SER A 113 -3.73 -15.41 12.91
CA SER A 113 -4.18 -16.23 14.03
C SER A 113 -5.67 -16.08 14.32
N SER A 114 -6.25 -14.92 14.03
CA SER A 114 -7.67 -14.63 14.24
C SER A 114 -8.55 -15.11 13.07
N HIS A 115 -8.00 -15.15 11.85
CA HIS A 115 -8.75 -15.48 10.64
C HIS A 115 -8.08 -16.60 9.81
N PRO A 116 -7.72 -17.76 10.40
CA PRO A 116 -6.92 -18.78 9.72
C PRO A 116 -7.66 -19.53 8.60
N ASN A 117 -8.98 -19.36 8.50
CA ASN A 117 -9.82 -20.08 7.55
C ASN A 117 -10.77 -19.14 6.80
N ALA A 118 -10.41 -17.88 6.63
CA ALA A 118 -11.21 -17.00 5.78
C ALA A 118 -11.21 -17.53 4.33
N SER A 119 -12.34 -17.39 3.66
CA SER A 119 -12.48 -17.83 2.26
C SER A 119 -11.73 -16.90 1.29
N THR A 120 -11.60 -15.64 1.68
CA THR A 120 -10.93 -14.60 0.88
C THR A 120 -10.21 -13.62 1.80
N TYR A 121 -9.01 -13.24 1.40
CA TYR A 121 -8.18 -12.28 2.08
C TYR A 121 -7.94 -11.06 1.19
N TYR A 122 -8.30 -9.90 1.67
CA TYR A 122 -7.96 -8.63 1.03
C TYR A 122 -6.81 -7.97 1.78
N VAL A 123 -5.70 -7.75 1.10
CA VAL A 123 -4.56 -6.98 1.60
C VAL A 123 -4.57 -5.64 0.90
N LEU A 124 -5.06 -4.64 1.59
CA LEU A 124 -5.32 -3.32 1.04
C LEU A 124 -4.38 -2.29 1.68
N GLY A 125 -4.03 -1.28 0.94
CA GLY A 125 -3.23 -0.20 1.52
C GLY A 125 -3.38 1.10 0.76
N SER A 126 -3.17 2.21 1.47
CA SER A 126 -3.22 3.54 0.87
C SER A 126 -1.90 4.28 1.05
N SER A 127 -1.44 5.00 0.02
CA SER A 127 -0.20 5.77 0.03
C SER A 127 1.01 4.90 0.44
N GLY A 128 1.80 5.28 1.44
CA GLY A 128 2.87 4.43 1.96
C GLY A 128 2.42 3.03 2.41
N GLY A 129 1.15 2.88 2.82
CA GLY A 129 0.55 1.59 3.16
C GLY A 129 0.26 0.70 1.96
N ALA A 130 0.05 1.28 0.79
CA ALA A 130 -0.17 0.52 -0.44
C ALA A 130 1.10 -0.24 -0.88
N ILE A 131 2.28 0.33 -0.65
CA ILE A 131 3.55 -0.37 -0.86
C ILE A 131 3.63 -1.57 0.10
N ALA A 132 3.27 -1.39 1.37
CA ALA A 132 3.25 -2.46 2.35
C ALA A 132 2.29 -3.60 1.93
N ALA A 133 1.13 -3.28 1.36
CA ALA A 133 0.13 -4.29 0.99
C ALA A 133 0.73 -5.41 0.14
N GLY A 134 1.53 -5.11 -0.89
CA GLY A 134 2.20 -6.12 -1.71
C GLY A 134 3.19 -6.99 -0.92
N PHE A 135 3.99 -6.39 -0.02
CA PHE A 135 4.94 -7.16 0.80
C PHE A 135 4.25 -8.14 1.75
N TYR A 136 3.18 -7.68 2.41
CA TYR A 136 2.45 -8.52 3.36
C TYR A 136 1.50 -9.50 2.67
N ALA A 137 1.09 -9.24 1.43
CA ALA A 137 0.38 -10.22 0.61
C ALA A 137 1.28 -11.43 0.26
N GLY A 138 2.54 -11.19 -0.10
CA GLY A 138 3.51 -12.27 -0.30
C GLY A 138 3.76 -13.08 0.98
N SER A 139 3.87 -12.40 2.14
CA SER A 139 3.96 -13.10 3.42
C SER A 139 2.70 -13.90 3.75
N LEU A 140 1.52 -13.40 3.36
CA LEU A 140 0.25 -14.12 3.55
C LEU A 140 0.17 -15.36 2.67
N SER A 141 0.57 -15.26 1.39
CA SER A 141 0.66 -16.42 0.49
C SER A 141 1.67 -17.47 0.99
N GLU A 142 2.78 -17.04 1.59
CA GLU A 142 3.75 -17.96 2.21
C GLU A 142 3.15 -18.72 3.41
N GLU A 143 2.39 -18.03 4.27
CA GLU A 143 1.80 -18.63 5.48
C GLU A 143 0.54 -19.44 5.19
N ILE A 144 -0.25 -19.06 4.18
CA ILE A 144 -1.49 -19.72 3.78
C ILE A 144 -1.48 -19.95 2.25
N PRO A 145 -0.75 -20.92 1.72
CA PRO A 145 -0.53 -21.10 0.28
C PRO A 145 -1.81 -21.36 -0.55
N GLU A 146 -2.89 -21.78 0.06
CA GLU A 146 -4.18 -22.03 -0.62
C GLU A 146 -5.17 -20.85 -0.44
N ALA A 147 -4.69 -19.72 0.08
CA ALA A 147 -5.53 -18.56 0.31
C ALA A 147 -5.93 -17.89 -1.01
N ASN A 148 -7.20 -17.46 -1.11
CA ASN A 148 -7.64 -16.58 -2.19
C ASN A 148 -7.30 -15.13 -1.80
N ILE A 149 -6.24 -14.56 -2.39
CA ILE A 149 -5.64 -13.28 -1.98
C ILE A 149 -5.89 -12.21 -3.04
N PHE A 150 -6.36 -11.06 -2.59
CA PHE A 150 -6.52 -9.85 -3.38
C PHE A 150 -5.66 -8.73 -2.81
N VAL A 151 -4.93 -8.03 -3.66
CA VAL A 151 -4.07 -6.90 -3.28
C VAL A 151 -4.57 -5.63 -3.96
N PHE A 152 -4.78 -4.56 -3.19
CA PHE A 152 -5.16 -3.27 -3.73
C PHE A 152 -4.21 -2.15 -3.30
N HIS A 153 -3.71 -1.44 -4.30
CA HIS A 153 -2.80 -0.32 -4.14
C HIS A 153 -3.52 1.00 -4.37
N ASP A 154 -3.76 1.75 -3.31
CA ASP A 154 -4.42 3.05 -3.38
C ASP A 154 -3.39 4.18 -3.29
N SER A 155 -3.23 4.93 -4.38
CA SER A 155 -2.41 6.14 -4.48
C SER A 155 -0.91 5.92 -4.23
N THR A 156 -0.29 5.01 -5.01
CA THR A 156 1.17 4.80 -4.97
C THR A 156 1.83 4.62 -6.34
N GLY A 157 1.11 4.83 -7.43
CA GLY A 157 1.62 4.63 -8.78
C GLY A 157 2.69 5.63 -9.21
N GLY A 158 3.29 5.35 -10.36
CA GLY A 158 4.22 6.27 -11.03
C GLY A 158 5.60 6.41 -10.39
N VAL A 159 5.92 5.66 -9.32
CA VAL A 159 7.27 5.58 -8.76
C VAL A 159 8.10 4.62 -9.61
N THR A 160 8.84 5.17 -10.57
CA THR A 160 9.65 4.38 -11.52
C THR A 160 11.12 4.29 -11.14
N SER A 161 11.56 5.04 -10.13
CA SER A 161 12.89 4.99 -9.55
C SER A 161 12.83 5.41 -8.11
N THR A 162 13.60 4.78 -7.25
CA THR A 162 13.77 5.22 -5.86
C THR A 162 14.69 6.44 -5.75
N GLY A 163 15.41 6.79 -6.82
CA GLY A 163 16.25 8.00 -6.93
C GLY A 163 17.38 8.14 -5.93
N THR A 164 17.35 7.35 -4.87
CA THR A 164 18.35 7.37 -3.80
C THR A 164 18.69 5.96 -3.35
N THR A 165 19.97 5.70 -3.20
CA THR A 165 20.49 4.47 -2.60
C THR A 165 20.36 4.46 -1.06
N ASP A 166 19.83 5.53 -0.45
CA ASP A 166 19.83 5.71 1.01
C ASP A 166 18.49 5.37 1.66
N LEU A 167 17.39 5.32 0.90
CA LEU A 167 16.04 5.12 1.41
C LEU A 167 15.91 3.79 2.18
N TYR A 168 16.15 2.68 1.52
CA TYR A 168 16.01 1.36 2.14
C TYR A 168 17.08 1.05 3.20
N PRO A 169 18.37 1.42 3.01
CA PRO A 169 19.36 1.35 4.08
C PRO A 169 18.98 2.15 5.32
N ALA A 170 18.42 3.36 5.16
CA ALA A 170 17.96 4.18 6.29
C ALA A 170 16.86 3.47 7.09
N TRP A 171 15.98 2.76 6.43
CA TRP A 171 14.95 1.99 7.13
C TRP A 171 15.43 0.66 7.69
N GLY A 172 16.65 0.23 7.35
CA GLY A 172 17.24 -1.01 7.86
C GLY A 172 16.51 -2.26 7.35
N LEU A 173 16.15 -2.29 6.06
CA LEU A 173 15.45 -3.43 5.46
C LEU A 173 16.26 -4.74 5.57
N ASN A 174 17.57 -4.68 5.63
CA ASN A 174 18.41 -5.86 5.88
C ASN A 174 18.15 -6.52 7.26
N ASN A 175 17.40 -5.86 8.14
CA ASN A 175 16.98 -6.38 9.43
C ASN A 175 15.52 -6.86 9.43
N THR A 176 14.92 -6.99 8.24
CA THR A 176 13.56 -7.51 8.03
C THR A 176 13.65 -8.84 7.29
N SER A 177 12.58 -9.62 7.36
CA SER A 177 12.55 -10.96 6.77
C SER A 177 11.25 -11.13 5.98
N PHE A 178 11.32 -10.82 4.70
CA PHE A 178 10.28 -11.17 3.73
C PHE A 178 10.79 -12.38 2.94
N THR A 179 10.67 -13.57 3.55
CA THR A 179 11.28 -14.81 3.06
C THR A 179 10.73 -15.27 1.72
N TRP A 180 9.52 -14.88 1.38
CA TRP A 180 8.93 -15.15 0.07
C TRP A 180 9.70 -14.50 -1.11
N LEU A 181 10.52 -13.47 -0.83
CA LEU A 181 11.41 -12.86 -1.83
C LEU A 181 12.72 -13.63 -2.06
N ASP A 182 13.04 -14.57 -1.17
CA ASP A 182 14.31 -15.27 -1.22
C ASP A 182 14.46 -16.11 -2.49
N GLY A 183 15.52 -15.85 -3.24
CA GLY A 183 15.83 -16.57 -4.48
C GLY A 183 15.08 -16.09 -5.72
N LEU A 184 14.15 -15.14 -5.62
CA LEU A 184 13.55 -14.53 -6.79
C LEU A 184 14.58 -13.68 -7.54
N THR A 185 14.50 -13.73 -8.86
CA THR A 185 15.37 -12.96 -9.75
C THR A 185 14.52 -12.32 -10.86
N TYR A 186 14.82 -11.06 -11.17
CA TYR A 186 14.22 -10.36 -12.30
C TYR A 186 15.31 -9.94 -13.29
N ASN A 187 15.10 -10.22 -14.57
CA ASN A 187 16.10 -9.98 -15.62
C ASN A 187 17.49 -10.60 -15.32
N GLY A 188 17.50 -11.75 -14.61
CA GLY A 188 18.73 -12.46 -14.25
C GLY A 188 19.51 -11.88 -13.08
N SER A 189 18.97 -10.87 -12.40
CA SER A 189 19.54 -10.28 -11.19
C SER A 189 18.69 -10.62 -9.98
N SER A 190 19.32 -10.88 -8.84
CA SER A 190 18.60 -10.95 -7.56
C SER A 190 18.02 -9.59 -7.21
N LEU A 191 16.98 -9.61 -6.35
CA LEU A 191 16.39 -8.39 -5.82
C LEU A 191 17.46 -7.44 -5.26
N ASP A 192 17.52 -6.23 -5.79
CA ASP A 192 18.25 -5.11 -5.21
C ASP A 192 17.24 -4.11 -4.62
N TRP A 193 17.26 -3.97 -3.31
CA TRP A 193 16.40 -3.00 -2.60
C TRP A 193 16.56 -1.58 -3.13
N ASN A 194 17.76 -1.21 -3.62
CA ASN A 194 18.01 0.13 -4.13
C ASN A 194 17.27 0.42 -5.44
N ASP A 195 16.89 -0.61 -6.18
CA ASP A 195 16.18 -0.50 -7.46
C ASP A 195 14.70 -0.90 -7.35
N MET A 196 14.24 -1.30 -6.15
CA MET A 196 12.86 -1.71 -5.93
C MET A 196 11.89 -0.53 -6.13
N THR A 197 10.98 -0.68 -7.06
CA THR A 197 9.84 0.22 -7.28
C THR A 197 8.54 -0.50 -6.93
N SER A 198 7.41 0.21 -6.89
CA SER A 198 6.10 -0.41 -6.72
C SER A 198 5.80 -1.44 -7.83
N ALA A 199 6.19 -1.13 -9.07
CA ALA A 199 6.02 -2.05 -10.20
C ALA A 199 6.83 -3.34 -10.03
N HIS A 200 8.07 -3.26 -9.57
CA HIS A 200 8.88 -4.45 -9.31
C HIS A 200 8.27 -5.33 -8.22
N LEU A 201 7.65 -4.72 -7.21
CA LEU A 201 6.99 -5.48 -6.15
C LEU A 201 5.86 -6.35 -6.70
N ASP A 202 4.98 -5.80 -7.53
CA ASP A 202 3.88 -6.54 -8.14
C ASP A 202 4.37 -7.66 -9.07
N ILE A 203 5.42 -7.39 -9.84
CA ILE A 203 6.05 -8.40 -10.71
C ILE A 203 6.65 -9.53 -9.87
N PHE A 204 7.40 -9.23 -8.80
CA PHE A 204 7.95 -10.27 -7.92
C PHE A 204 6.87 -11.07 -7.21
N LEU A 205 5.82 -10.40 -6.76
CA LEU A 205 4.71 -11.05 -6.09
C LEU A 205 3.97 -12.01 -7.03
N ASN A 206 3.73 -11.60 -8.28
CA ASN A 206 3.13 -12.46 -9.30
C ASN A 206 4.04 -13.62 -9.71
N MET A 207 5.35 -13.42 -9.70
CA MET A 207 6.31 -14.53 -9.91
C MET A 207 6.29 -15.54 -8.77
N TYR A 208 6.04 -15.09 -7.55
CA TYR A 208 5.94 -15.93 -6.36
C TYR A 208 4.61 -16.67 -6.30
N ASP A 209 3.52 -15.95 -6.49
CA ASP A 209 2.15 -16.46 -6.46
C ASP A 209 1.31 -15.82 -7.57
N PRO A 210 1.15 -16.50 -8.72
CA PRO A 210 0.41 -15.97 -9.86
C PRO A 210 -1.12 -15.99 -9.69
N ASP A 211 -1.63 -16.59 -8.61
CA ASP A 211 -3.07 -16.67 -8.34
C ASP A 211 -3.59 -15.44 -7.55
N ILE A 212 -2.70 -14.51 -7.18
CA ILE A 212 -3.07 -13.24 -6.53
C ILE A 212 -3.78 -12.32 -7.52
N THR A 213 -4.89 -11.72 -7.07
CA THR A 213 -5.65 -10.73 -7.85
C THR A 213 -5.22 -9.31 -7.49
N TYR A 214 -4.87 -8.50 -8.50
CA TYR A 214 -4.34 -7.15 -8.32
C TYR A 214 -5.37 -6.08 -8.70
N GLY A 215 -5.40 -5.00 -7.93
CA GLY A 215 -6.14 -3.79 -8.24
C GLY A 215 -5.39 -2.55 -7.78
N ARG A 216 -5.62 -1.43 -8.46
CA ARG A 216 -5.00 -0.16 -8.07
C ARG A 216 -5.90 1.04 -8.38
N PHE A 217 -5.69 2.09 -7.62
CA PHE A 217 -6.25 3.41 -7.84
C PHE A 217 -5.16 4.46 -7.77
N ASP A 218 -5.16 5.37 -8.72
CA ASP A 218 -4.29 6.56 -8.74
C ASP A 218 -5.03 7.77 -9.29
N SER A 219 -4.60 8.98 -8.92
CA SER A 219 -5.11 10.24 -9.47
C SER A 219 -4.03 10.95 -10.26
N ALA A 220 -4.33 11.34 -11.51
CA ALA A 220 -3.37 11.97 -12.42
C ALA A 220 -2.79 13.30 -11.90
N GLN A 221 -3.53 13.98 -11.02
CA GLN A 221 -3.13 15.26 -10.43
C GLN A 221 -2.80 15.15 -8.93
N ASP A 222 -2.52 13.95 -8.41
CA ASP A 222 -2.15 13.73 -7.03
C ASP A 222 -0.87 14.52 -6.64
N GLU A 223 -1.04 15.64 -5.95
CA GLU A 223 0.06 16.51 -5.54
C GLU A 223 0.94 15.86 -4.46
N THR A 224 0.39 14.95 -3.66
CA THR A 224 1.16 14.19 -2.66
C THR A 224 2.14 13.25 -3.37
N MET A 225 1.65 12.50 -4.37
CA MET A 225 2.51 11.59 -5.12
C MET A 225 3.49 12.34 -6.01
N LYS A 226 3.10 13.47 -6.62
CA LYS A 226 4.03 14.34 -7.36
C LYS A 226 5.16 14.86 -6.45
N TYR A 227 4.83 15.25 -5.21
CA TYR A 227 5.82 15.68 -4.22
C TYR A 227 6.82 14.55 -3.90
N PHE A 228 6.35 13.36 -3.55
CA PHE A 228 7.23 12.22 -3.25
C PHE A 228 8.05 11.78 -4.47
N ASN A 229 7.46 11.76 -5.66
CA ASN A 229 8.18 11.51 -6.90
C ASN A 229 9.31 12.51 -7.09
N GLY A 230 9.07 13.80 -6.83
CA GLY A 230 10.12 14.85 -6.88
C GLY A 230 11.25 14.59 -5.89
N LEU A 231 10.97 14.15 -4.67
CA LEU A 231 11.98 13.76 -3.68
C LEU A 231 12.82 12.54 -4.13
N LEU A 232 12.24 11.67 -4.93
CA LEU A 232 12.87 10.48 -5.49
C LEU A 232 13.50 10.74 -6.88
N ASN A 233 13.72 12.00 -7.24
CA ASN A 233 14.27 12.44 -8.53
C ASN A 233 13.46 11.99 -9.76
N ASN A 234 12.17 11.75 -9.60
CA ASN A 234 11.23 11.57 -10.68
C ASN A 234 10.57 12.93 -10.99
N PRO A 235 10.68 13.48 -12.20
CA PRO A 235 10.10 14.78 -12.52
C PRO A 235 8.58 14.82 -12.31
N PRO A 236 8.03 15.75 -11.52
CA PRO A 236 6.58 15.81 -11.26
C PRO A 236 5.74 16.03 -12.52
N GLU A 237 6.26 16.74 -13.50
CA GLU A 237 5.61 17.02 -14.78
C GLU A 237 5.33 15.77 -15.63
N ASP A 238 6.08 14.69 -15.41
CA ASP A 238 5.90 13.42 -16.11
C ASP A 238 5.03 12.42 -15.33
N TYR A 239 4.42 12.85 -14.22
CA TYR A 239 3.76 11.94 -13.28
C TYR A 239 2.64 11.10 -13.94
N ASN A 240 1.73 11.75 -14.68
CA ASN A 240 0.66 11.06 -15.38
C ASN A 240 1.18 10.03 -16.40
N TRP A 241 2.21 10.43 -17.17
CA TRP A 241 2.85 9.50 -18.10
C TRP A 241 3.45 8.30 -17.37
N ARG A 242 4.05 8.49 -16.20
CA ARG A 242 4.64 7.41 -15.41
C ARG A 242 3.59 6.49 -14.81
N LEU A 243 2.44 7.01 -14.38
CA LEU A 243 1.32 6.18 -13.91
C LEU A 243 0.97 5.13 -14.95
N ARG A 244 0.63 5.58 -16.16
CA ARG A 244 0.22 4.71 -17.28
C ARG A 244 1.31 3.74 -17.70
N ASN A 245 2.55 4.22 -17.80
CA ASN A 245 3.66 3.38 -18.22
C ASN A 245 4.07 2.37 -17.15
N SER A 246 3.92 2.69 -15.88
CA SER A 246 4.13 1.74 -14.78
C SER A 246 3.14 0.60 -14.85
N GLU A 247 1.85 0.89 -15.09
CA GLU A 247 0.80 -0.11 -15.23
C GLU A 247 1.02 -1.00 -16.46
N LEU A 248 1.20 -0.39 -17.64
CA LEU A 248 1.52 -1.12 -18.85
C LEU A 248 2.79 -1.99 -18.72
N HIS A 249 3.77 -1.53 -17.94
CA HIS A 249 4.97 -2.32 -17.68
C HIS A 249 4.63 -3.56 -16.82
N ILE A 250 3.90 -3.39 -15.73
CA ILE A 250 3.45 -4.47 -14.85
C ILE A 250 2.69 -5.54 -15.67
N GLU A 251 1.74 -5.11 -16.49
CA GLU A 251 0.96 -6.00 -17.35
C GLU A 251 1.82 -6.70 -18.42
N SER A 252 2.80 -5.99 -19.00
CA SER A 252 3.72 -6.58 -19.98
C SER A 252 4.59 -7.71 -19.41
N GLU A 253 4.76 -7.75 -18.10
CA GLU A 253 5.46 -8.82 -17.36
C GLU A 253 4.50 -9.94 -16.90
N GLY A 254 3.23 -9.89 -17.31
CA GLY A 254 2.24 -10.95 -17.11
C GLY A 254 1.40 -10.83 -15.84
N VAL A 255 1.43 -9.70 -15.17
CA VAL A 255 0.53 -9.42 -14.05
C VAL A 255 -0.81 -8.95 -14.60
N GLU A 256 -1.90 -9.65 -14.29
CA GLU A 256 -3.26 -9.17 -14.60
C GLU A 256 -3.70 -8.20 -13.49
N MET A 257 -3.90 -6.92 -13.84
CA MET A 257 -4.26 -5.86 -12.91
C MET A 257 -5.50 -5.12 -13.40
N SER A 258 -6.41 -4.78 -12.50
CA SER A 258 -7.48 -3.82 -12.78
C SER A 258 -7.07 -2.46 -12.25
N GLY A 259 -6.96 -1.47 -13.13
CA GLY A 259 -6.48 -0.13 -12.84
C GLY A 259 -7.57 0.93 -12.93
N TRP A 260 -7.53 1.91 -12.01
CA TRP A 260 -8.32 3.13 -12.09
C TRP A 260 -7.42 4.34 -11.97
N ILE A 261 -7.29 5.13 -13.04
CA ILE A 261 -6.59 6.42 -13.03
C ILE A 261 -7.61 7.53 -13.29
N GLU A 262 -7.94 8.29 -12.26
CA GLU A 262 -8.84 9.44 -12.38
C GLU A 262 -8.12 10.71 -12.84
N SER A 263 -8.86 11.69 -13.36
CA SER A 263 -8.33 13.01 -13.76
C SER A 263 -8.11 13.98 -12.60
N GLY A 264 -8.62 13.64 -11.41
CA GLY A 264 -8.61 14.47 -10.20
C GLY A 264 -7.29 14.47 -9.44
N ASP A 265 -7.38 14.95 -8.20
CA ASP A 265 -6.27 15.12 -7.25
C ASP A 265 -6.46 14.33 -5.95
N ASN A 266 -7.38 13.37 -5.92
CA ASN A 266 -7.62 12.56 -4.72
C ASN A 266 -6.36 11.76 -4.33
N HIS A 267 -6.05 11.79 -3.04
CA HIS A 267 -5.00 10.96 -2.45
C HIS A 267 -5.62 10.08 -1.35
N GLY A 268 -5.69 8.78 -1.60
CA GLY A 268 -6.32 7.83 -0.67
C GLY A 268 -7.84 7.72 -0.85
N ILE A 269 -8.28 7.01 -1.88
CA ILE A 269 -9.72 6.83 -2.17
C ILE A 269 -10.39 5.86 -1.18
N LEU A 270 -9.69 4.83 -0.72
CA LEU A 270 -10.27 3.76 0.10
C LEU A 270 -10.81 4.24 1.45
N PHE A 271 -10.29 5.33 2.01
CA PHE A 271 -10.77 5.92 3.27
C PHE A 271 -11.47 7.27 3.10
N SER A 272 -11.70 7.68 1.84
CA SER A 272 -12.33 8.95 1.49
C SER A 272 -13.83 8.80 1.28
N SER A 273 -14.60 9.86 1.58
CA SER A 273 -16.01 9.95 1.19
C SER A 273 -16.21 10.00 -0.32
N TRP A 274 -15.17 10.35 -1.09
CA TRP A 274 -15.19 10.30 -2.56
C TRP A 274 -15.33 8.89 -3.11
N PHE A 275 -14.98 7.86 -2.35
CA PHE A 275 -15.19 6.45 -2.72
C PHE A 275 -16.58 6.16 -3.30
N TYR A 276 -17.63 6.79 -2.76
CA TYR A 276 -19.01 6.60 -3.20
C TYR A 276 -19.49 7.66 -4.21
N GLN A 277 -18.67 8.65 -4.53
CA GLN A 277 -19.06 9.80 -5.35
C GLN A 277 -18.28 9.86 -6.66
N LEU A 278 -17.12 9.19 -6.70
CA LEU A 278 -16.26 9.18 -7.88
C LEU A 278 -16.95 8.38 -9.00
N GLU A 279 -17.07 9.02 -10.15
CA GLU A 279 -17.61 8.43 -11.37
C GLU A 279 -16.78 8.91 -12.57
N ASP A 280 -16.40 8.01 -13.45
CA ASP A 280 -15.76 8.31 -14.72
C ASP A 280 -16.47 7.54 -15.83
N GLU A 281 -16.78 8.23 -16.96
CA GLU A 281 -17.49 7.67 -18.13
C GLU A 281 -18.76 6.86 -17.77
N SER A 282 -19.49 7.26 -16.71
CA SER A 282 -20.67 6.57 -16.17
C SER A 282 -20.37 5.25 -15.45
N VAL A 283 -19.13 5.00 -15.09
CA VAL A 283 -18.71 3.92 -14.20
C VAL A 283 -18.50 4.50 -12.81
N SER A 284 -19.20 3.98 -11.79
CA SER A 284 -18.98 4.35 -10.39
C SER A 284 -17.77 3.62 -9.85
N PHE A 285 -16.86 4.32 -9.16
CA PHE A 285 -15.69 3.68 -8.53
C PHE A 285 -16.12 2.61 -7.52
N SER A 286 -17.15 2.89 -6.71
CA SER A 286 -17.64 1.92 -5.72
C SER A 286 -18.19 0.65 -6.35
N ASP A 287 -18.85 0.74 -7.53
CA ASP A 287 -19.33 -0.43 -8.26
C ASP A 287 -18.16 -1.18 -8.91
N TRP A 288 -17.20 -0.45 -9.52
CA TRP A 288 -15.99 -1.01 -10.09
C TRP A 288 -15.17 -1.76 -9.04
N PHE A 289 -14.94 -1.14 -7.87
CA PHE A 289 -14.23 -1.75 -6.75
C PHE A 289 -14.97 -2.98 -6.20
N THR A 290 -16.32 -2.94 -6.17
CA THR A 290 -17.14 -4.09 -5.77
C THR A 290 -17.01 -5.24 -6.76
N SER A 291 -16.98 -4.98 -8.05
CA SER A 291 -16.71 -5.99 -9.09
C SER A 291 -15.31 -6.61 -8.90
N TRP A 292 -14.31 -5.77 -8.62
CA TRP A 292 -12.96 -6.25 -8.32
C TRP A 292 -12.93 -7.15 -7.06
N LEU A 293 -13.60 -6.77 -5.98
CA LEU A 293 -13.73 -7.61 -4.78
C LEU A 293 -14.38 -8.97 -5.06
N ASN A 294 -15.26 -9.04 -6.05
CA ASN A 294 -15.89 -10.29 -6.48
C ASN A 294 -15.00 -11.13 -7.44
N GLY A 295 -13.81 -10.67 -7.77
CA GLY A 295 -12.91 -11.33 -8.71
C GLY A 295 -13.34 -11.22 -10.18
N GLU A 296 -14.14 -10.22 -10.53
CA GLU A 296 -14.64 -10.04 -11.89
C GLU A 296 -13.63 -9.37 -12.83
N MET A 297 -12.49 -8.88 -12.31
CA MET A 297 -11.45 -8.16 -13.07
C MET A 297 -12.05 -7.10 -13.98
N PRO A 298 -12.62 -6.00 -13.42
CA PRO A 298 -13.24 -4.95 -14.22
C PRO A 298 -12.20 -4.29 -15.14
N GLU A 299 -12.68 -3.81 -16.30
CA GLU A 299 -11.84 -3.09 -17.27
C GLU A 299 -11.19 -1.86 -16.63
N ASP A 300 -10.01 -1.50 -17.12
CA ASP A 300 -9.30 -0.31 -16.67
C ASP A 300 -10.11 0.95 -16.98
N VAL A 301 -10.07 1.87 -16.04
CA VAL A 301 -10.63 3.21 -16.20
C VAL A 301 -9.47 4.20 -16.23
N TRP A 302 -9.21 4.79 -17.39
CA TRP A 302 -8.14 5.76 -17.56
C TRP A 302 -8.69 7.10 -17.99
N CYS A 303 -8.38 8.12 -17.24
CA CYS A 303 -8.80 9.46 -17.60
C CYS A 303 -8.36 9.84 -19.01
N THR A 304 -9.29 10.39 -19.82
CA THR A 304 -9.04 10.72 -21.24
C THR A 304 -8.31 12.05 -21.43
N ASP A 305 -8.49 12.99 -20.53
CA ASP A 305 -8.01 14.37 -20.64
C ASP A 305 -7.00 14.75 -19.51
N CYS A 306 -6.28 13.81 -18.94
CA CYS A 306 -5.24 14.05 -17.95
C CYS A 306 -3.84 13.91 -18.62
#